data_70aeccb54092e9a1352cf33d42616353
#
_entry.id   70aeccb54092e9a1352cf33d42616353
#
_cell.length_a   1.000
_cell.length_b   1.000
_cell.length_c   1.000
_cell.angle_alpha   90.00
_cell.angle_beta   90.00
_cell.angle_gamma   90.00
#
_symmetry.space_group_name_H-M   'P 1'
#
loop_
_entity.id
_entity.type
_entity.pdbx_description
1 polymer ?
#
loop_
_entity_poly.entity_id
_entity_poly.type
_entity_poly.pdbx_seq_one_letter_code
_entity_poly.pdbx_strand_id
1 'polypeptide(L)'
;MKKTLIAFAVAAAFASAASAASFKAGTYTATAPGIHGDVTVEVTFTADKIADIKVTKQSETVGIGSKAVELLPGRMVAAQSPAVDGVTGATITTEAIRKAVSDCVKQAGVDPANLVPLAVKKTGGQKTLETDMVVVGGGGSGMSATIRGRMNGMNVILVEKMPYIGGAAAISGGQVVAQGSKLQKAFGSTEDSPESMIKDFMANGHNLNDPAKISLYANNVGATIDWLYEKVGVKFIPNDLPFLAEYSHRRALEFEGGAKTMAQHLREVIAGNGAQVLYSTRVEKLLQDKDGRVIGVEATDDNGVKYTIKSKATLLTTGGFGNNKDMLVEPIKSTLYYGPVSSTGDGHRMAMELGAKTQLMQYGKRYPNGIEVAPGKAKSTIYANVGAFDQAGILVNIDGKRFVNEKASNRHILDPMLQNANGQGYVFMDQKSWEGFYKRLPETGVSHEDADKYLAQDGKTAPLFVKGATVEEVAAKAGINAAALKATVARYNGFVKAKKDADFDRPVQYMKAEISAEGPYYIVEQRPRFATTMGGLCTNDKLNVVTKDGKLIPGLYAAGELVGGVMGDDSPAGANVGWALTSGRVAADAIKEAVAK
;
A
#
# COMPACT_ATOMS: atom_id res chain seq x y z
N MET A 1 56.67 -55.86 -9.19
CA MET A 1 55.39 -56.13 -9.88
C MET A 1 54.24 -55.81 -8.96
N LYS A 2 53.62 -54.66 -9.15
CA LYS A 2 52.34 -54.34 -8.56
C LYS A 2 51.45 -53.70 -9.65
N LYS A 3 50.42 -54.43 -10.02
CA LYS A 3 49.43 -54.00 -11.03
C LYS A 3 48.43 -52.98 -10.40
N THR A 4 48.39 -51.76 -10.94
CA THR A 4 47.41 -50.75 -10.59
C THR A 4 46.23 -50.97 -11.48
N LEU A 5 45.04 -51.30 -10.91
CA LEU A 5 43.75 -51.31 -11.58
C LEU A 5 43.23 -49.88 -11.60
N ILE A 6 42.99 -49.34 -12.79
CA ILE A 6 42.27 -48.11 -13.01
C ILE A 6 40.81 -48.50 -13.16
N ALA A 7 39.99 -48.11 -12.18
CA ALA A 7 38.52 -48.20 -12.26
C ALA A 7 37.96 -46.97 -12.99
N PHE A 8 37.41 -47.16 -14.19
CA PHE A 8 36.61 -46.16 -14.88
C PHE A 8 35.21 -46.13 -14.25
N ALA A 9 34.89 -45.06 -13.51
CA ALA A 9 33.53 -44.79 -13.09
C ALA A 9 32.79 -44.10 -14.24
N VAL A 10 31.92 -44.82 -14.91
CA VAL A 10 30.95 -44.25 -15.86
C VAL A 10 29.85 -43.59 -15.03
N ALA A 11 29.87 -42.27 -14.94
CA ALA A 11 28.76 -41.50 -14.43
C ALA A 11 27.66 -41.49 -15.49
N ALA A 12 26.65 -42.34 -15.31
CA ALA A 12 25.41 -42.28 -16.08
C ALA A 12 24.65 -41.03 -15.64
N ALA A 13 24.68 -39.98 -16.45
CA ALA A 13 23.80 -38.85 -16.33
C ALA A 13 22.37 -39.31 -16.67
N PHE A 14 21.53 -39.51 -15.65
CA PHE A 14 20.12 -39.62 -15.84
C PHE A 14 19.59 -38.22 -16.25
N ALA A 15 19.53 -37.92 -17.53
CA ALA A 15 18.65 -36.91 -18.07
C ALA A 15 17.25 -37.46 -17.90
N SER A 16 16.53 -37.01 -16.87
CA SER A 16 15.09 -37.18 -16.79
C SER A 16 14.48 -36.44 -17.99
N ALA A 17 14.11 -37.19 -19.02
CA ALA A 17 13.27 -36.69 -20.10
C ALA A 17 11.94 -36.27 -19.44
N ALA A 18 11.76 -35.01 -19.16
CA ALA A 18 10.43 -34.46 -18.94
C ALA A 18 9.64 -34.83 -20.19
N SER A 19 8.60 -35.63 -20.04
CA SER A 19 7.67 -35.96 -21.12
C SER A 19 7.17 -34.63 -21.71
N ALA A 20 7.56 -34.32 -22.93
CA ALA A 20 7.10 -33.13 -23.62
C ALA A 20 5.57 -33.17 -23.69
N ALA A 21 4.91 -32.19 -23.14
CA ALA A 21 3.46 -32.10 -23.22
C ALA A 21 3.06 -32.06 -24.69
N SER A 22 2.13 -32.92 -25.09
CA SER A 22 1.60 -32.91 -26.46
C SER A 22 0.30 -32.13 -26.49
N PHE A 23 0.36 -30.93 -27.03
CA PHE A 23 -0.80 -30.08 -27.23
C PHE A 23 -1.50 -30.37 -28.55
N LYS A 24 -2.81 -30.16 -28.59
CA LYS A 24 -3.51 -29.96 -29.87
C LYS A 24 -3.09 -28.58 -30.38
N ALA A 25 -2.31 -28.57 -31.48
CA ALA A 25 -1.86 -27.33 -32.10
C ALA A 25 -3.06 -26.45 -32.52
N GLY A 26 -2.95 -25.16 -32.32
CA GLY A 26 -4.00 -24.19 -32.61
C GLY A 26 -3.95 -22.99 -31.67
N THR A 27 -4.89 -22.07 -31.87
CA THR A 27 -5.05 -20.87 -31.04
C THR A 27 -6.35 -21.00 -30.24
N TYR A 28 -6.25 -20.80 -28.93
CA TYR A 28 -7.36 -20.94 -28.00
C TYR A 28 -7.54 -19.65 -27.21
N THR A 29 -8.78 -19.35 -26.86
CA THR A 29 -9.14 -18.13 -26.11
C THR A 29 -9.85 -18.51 -24.83
N ALA A 30 -9.51 -17.83 -23.74
CA ALA A 30 -10.19 -17.96 -22.47
C ALA A 30 -10.22 -16.62 -21.70
N THR A 31 -11.16 -16.51 -20.77
CA THR A 31 -11.41 -15.30 -20.00
C THR A 31 -11.48 -15.63 -18.52
N ALA A 32 -10.94 -14.76 -17.68
CA ALA A 32 -11.03 -14.85 -16.22
C ALA A 32 -11.26 -13.48 -15.60
N PRO A 33 -11.92 -13.38 -14.44
CA PRO A 33 -12.19 -12.12 -13.77
C PRO A 33 -10.90 -11.46 -13.28
N GLY A 34 -10.69 -10.19 -13.64
CA GLY A 34 -9.64 -9.32 -13.12
C GLY A 34 -10.16 -8.35 -12.06
N ILE A 35 -9.40 -7.28 -11.78
CA ILE A 35 -9.77 -6.33 -10.72
C ILE A 35 -10.85 -5.31 -11.16
N HIS A 36 -10.85 -4.91 -12.42
CA HIS A 36 -11.78 -3.91 -12.97
C HIS A 36 -12.59 -4.47 -14.17
N GLY A 37 -12.67 -5.78 -14.27
CA GLY A 37 -13.38 -6.49 -15.35
C GLY A 37 -12.59 -7.69 -15.84
N ASP A 38 -13.12 -8.33 -16.87
CA ASP A 38 -12.55 -9.56 -17.40
C ASP A 38 -11.22 -9.34 -18.12
N VAL A 39 -10.29 -10.27 -17.91
CA VAL A 39 -9.04 -10.41 -18.65
C VAL A 39 -9.18 -11.57 -19.63
N THR A 40 -9.09 -11.29 -20.92
CA THR A 40 -9.16 -12.31 -21.99
C THR A 40 -7.77 -12.52 -22.57
N VAL A 41 -7.38 -13.79 -22.71
CA VAL A 41 -6.11 -14.17 -23.35
C VAL A 41 -6.36 -15.02 -24.60
N GLU A 42 -5.46 -14.92 -25.54
CA GLU A 42 -5.32 -15.79 -26.69
C GLU A 42 -3.96 -16.51 -26.58
N VAL A 43 -3.98 -17.84 -26.62
CA VAL A 43 -2.77 -18.66 -26.50
C VAL A 43 -2.63 -19.53 -27.73
N THR A 44 -1.48 -19.45 -28.39
CA THR A 44 -1.13 -20.28 -29.54
C THR A 44 -0.20 -21.42 -29.12
N PHE A 45 -0.59 -22.64 -29.46
CA PHE A 45 0.18 -23.86 -29.22
C PHE A 45 0.67 -24.48 -30.53
N THR A 46 1.91 -24.95 -30.53
CA THR A 46 2.36 -25.99 -31.43
C THR A 46 2.13 -27.36 -30.77
N ALA A 47 2.44 -28.47 -31.45
CA ALA A 47 2.28 -29.79 -30.83
C ALA A 47 3.15 -30.02 -29.61
N ASP A 48 4.22 -29.25 -29.44
CA ASP A 48 5.29 -29.45 -28.45
C ASP A 48 5.48 -28.29 -27.46
N LYS A 49 4.84 -27.12 -27.70
CA LYS A 49 5.07 -25.94 -26.87
C LYS A 49 3.98 -24.89 -26.89
N ILE A 50 3.99 -24.03 -25.89
CA ILE A 50 3.31 -22.74 -25.88
C ILE A 50 4.12 -21.79 -26.77
N ALA A 51 3.56 -21.44 -27.94
CA ALA A 51 4.27 -20.62 -28.93
C ALA A 51 4.12 -19.12 -28.66
N ASP A 52 2.91 -18.67 -28.28
CA ASP A 52 2.61 -17.26 -28.01
C ASP A 52 1.45 -17.12 -27.02
N ILE A 53 1.44 -16.02 -26.28
CA ILE A 53 0.36 -15.63 -25.38
C ILE A 53 0.09 -14.15 -25.57
N LYS A 54 -1.14 -13.76 -25.83
CA LYS A 54 -1.59 -12.38 -25.95
C LYS A 54 -2.75 -12.10 -25.00
N VAL A 55 -2.70 -10.99 -24.29
CA VAL A 55 -3.87 -10.45 -23.57
C VAL A 55 -4.62 -9.55 -24.55
N THR A 56 -5.82 -9.99 -24.97
CA THR A 56 -6.61 -9.34 -26.04
C THR A 56 -7.64 -8.36 -25.49
N LYS A 57 -8.06 -8.54 -24.22
CA LYS A 57 -8.98 -7.63 -23.53
C LYS A 57 -8.61 -7.52 -22.06
N GLN A 58 -8.60 -6.30 -21.52
CA GLN A 58 -8.40 -6.03 -20.10
C GLN A 58 -8.82 -4.60 -19.75
N SER A 59 -9.15 -4.36 -18.48
CA SER A 59 -9.44 -3.03 -17.91
C SER A 59 -8.64 -2.80 -16.62
N GLU A 60 -7.47 -3.42 -16.52
CA GLU A 60 -6.65 -3.48 -15.32
C GLU A 60 -6.04 -2.12 -14.93
N THR A 61 -5.64 -1.99 -13.67
CA THR A 61 -5.04 -0.77 -13.14
C THR A 61 -3.80 -0.39 -13.93
N VAL A 62 -3.84 0.77 -14.58
CA VAL A 62 -2.70 1.31 -15.36
C VAL A 62 -1.48 1.49 -14.46
N GLY A 63 -0.32 0.99 -14.91
CA GLY A 63 0.95 1.06 -14.19
C GLY A 63 1.12 0.03 -13.07
N ILE A 64 0.09 -0.78 -12.74
CA ILE A 64 0.17 -1.90 -11.80
C ILE A 64 -0.30 -3.18 -12.50
N GLY A 65 -1.61 -3.37 -12.68
CA GLY A 65 -2.16 -4.53 -13.38
C GLY A 65 -1.73 -4.60 -14.84
N SER A 66 -1.63 -3.46 -15.53
CA SER A 66 -1.09 -3.41 -16.89
C SER A 66 0.37 -3.91 -17.00
N LYS A 67 1.16 -3.88 -15.92
CA LYS A 67 2.50 -4.50 -15.90
C LYS A 67 2.44 -6.02 -15.84
N ALA A 68 1.44 -6.60 -15.20
CA ALA A 68 1.22 -8.05 -15.28
C ALA A 68 0.82 -8.45 -16.71
N VAL A 69 -0.04 -7.67 -17.35
CA VAL A 69 -0.43 -7.86 -18.77
C VAL A 69 0.79 -7.82 -19.71
N GLU A 70 1.72 -6.90 -19.46
CA GLU A 70 2.94 -6.73 -20.26
C GLU A 70 3.97 -7.87 -20.05
N LEU A 71 4.18 -8.28 -18.80
CA LEU A 71 5.31 -9.14 -18.42
C LEU A 71 4.98 -10.64 -18.38
N LEU A 72 3.77 -11.02 -17.93
CA LEU A 72 3.45 -12.43 -17.70
C LEU A 72 3.38 -13.28 -18.97
N PRO A 73 2.82 -12.80 -20.10
CA PRO A 73 2.80 -13.58 -21.32
C PRO A 73 4.18 -14.08 -21.73
N GLY A 74 5.17 -13.18 -21.78
CA GLY A 74 6.56 -13.53 -22.13
C GLY A 74 7.21 -14.48 -21.12
N ARG A 75 6.95 -14.31 -19.81
CA ARG A 75 7.44 -15.21 -18.75
C ARG A 75 6.87 -16.63 -18.90
N MET A 76 5.57 -16.75 -19.16
CA MET A 76 4.88 -18.04 -19.33
C MET A 76 5.33 -18.78 -20.59
N VAL A 77 5.53 -18.05 -21.70
CA VAL A 77 6.11 -18.63 -22.93
C VAL A 77 7.53 -19.12 -22.67
N ALA A 78 8.39 -18.32 -22.01
CA ALA A 78 9.75 -18.71 -21.71
C ALA A 78 9.83 -19.91 -20.74
N ALA A 79 8.94 -19.97 -19.76
CA ALA A 79 8.87 -21.06 -18.79
C ALA A 79 8.06 -22.27 -19.29
N GLN A 80 7.37 -22.16 -20.43
CA GLN A 80 6.48 -23.19 -20.96
C GLN A 80 5.40 -23.63 -19.94
N SER A 81 4.93 -22.71 -19.10
CA SER A 81 3.98 -23.00 -18.04
C SER A 81 3.23 -21.73 -17.61
N PRO A 82 1.95 -21.82 -17.22
CA PRO A 82 1.24 -20.72 -16.55
C PRO A 82 1.73 -20.51 -15.10
N ALA A 83 2.42 -21.48 -14.49
CA ALA A 83 2.87 -21.45 -13.10
C ALA A 83 4.19 -20.67 -12.92
N VAL A 84 4.27 -19.45 -13.44
CA VAL A 84 5.41 -18.55 -13.27
C VAL A 84 5.22 -17.60 -12.08
N ASP A 85 6.29 -16.99 -11.58
CA ASP A 85 6.18 -15.95 -10.56
C ASP A 85 5.32 -14.78 -11.03
N GLY A 86 4.41 -14.36 -10.17
CA GLY A 86 3.52 -13.24 -10.44
C GLY A 86 4.24 -11.90 -10.45
N VAL A 87 3.52 -10.89 -10.91
CA VAL A 87 3.99 -9.51 -10.81
C VAL A 87 3.60 -8.96 -9.45
N THR A 88 4.60 -8.65 -8.64
CA THR A 88 4.41 -8.14 -7.28
C THR A 88 3.51 -6.90 -7.28
N GLY A 89 2.48 -6.89 -6.42
CA GLY A 89 1.49 -5.81 -6.32
C GLY A 89 0.34 -5.93 -7.34
N ALA A 90 0.41 -6.82 -8.33
CA ALA A 90 -0.64 -7.09 -9.32
C ALA A 90 -1.21 -8.52 -9.18
N THR A 91 -1.45 -8.97 -7.96
CA THR A 91 -1.82 -10.36 -7.66
C THR A 91 -3.11 -10.78 -8.37
N ILE A 92 -4.18 -9.98 -8.29
CA ILE A 92 -5.47 -10.31 -8.92
C ILE A 92 -5.33 -10.44 -10.44
N THR A 93 -4.67 -9.47 -11.09
CA THR A 93 -4.39 -9.53 -12.53
C THR A 93 -3.50 -10.72 -12.89
N THR A 94 -2.50 -11.03 -12.05
CA THR A 94 -1.65 -12.21 -12.22
C THR A 94 -2.47 -13.50 -12.22
N GLU A 95 -3.35 -13.67 -11.23
CA GLU A 95 -4.20 -14.86 -11.12
C GLU A 95 -5.23 -14.94 -12.26
N ALA A 96 -5.79 -13.80 -12.69
CA ALA A 96 -6.67 -13.77 -13.86
C ALA A 96 -5.95 -14.27 -15.13
N ILE A 97 -4.74 -13.77 -15.41
CA ILE A 97 -3.95 -14.22 -16.57
C ILE A 97 -3.57 -15.69 -16.42
N ARG A 98 -3.08 -16.13 -15.25
CA ARG A 98 -2.75 -17.55 -14.99
C ARG A 98 -3.93 -18.46 -15.24
N LYS A 99 -5.11 -18.10 -14.69
CA LYS A 99 -6.33 -18.89 -14.86
C LYS A 99 -6.74 -18.97 -16.33
N ALA A 100 -6.80 -17.85 -17.03
CA ALA A 100 -7.17 -17.82 -18.44
C ALA A 100 -6.20 -18.62 -19.32
N VAL A 101 -4.86 -18.50 -19.09
CA VAL A 101 -3.86 -19.31 -19.79
C VAL A 101 -4.01 -20.80 -19.44
N SER A 102 -4.25 -21.15 -18.18
CA SER A 102 -4.50 -22.53 -17.76
C SER A 102 -5.73 -23.12 -18.42
N ASP A 103 -6.78 -22.34 -18.61
CA ASP A 103 -8.00 -22.79 -19.29
C ASP A 103 -7.75 -23.01 -20.81
N CYS A 104 -6.90 -22.19 -21.46
CA CYS A 104 -6.42 -22.44 -22.82
C CYS A 104 -5.57 -23.73 -22.92
N VAL A 105 -4.70 -23.99 -21.93
CA VAL A 105 -3.91 -25.24 -21.85
C VAL A 105 -4.82 -26.46 -21.78
N LYS A 106 -5.88 -26.42 -20.96
CA LYS A 106 -6.90 -27.49 -20.90
C LYS A 106 -7.60 -27.70 -22.25
N GLN A 107 -7.99 -26.61 -22.93
CA GLN A 107 -8.61 -26.69 -24.27
C GLN A 107 -7.66 -27.35 -25.29
N ALA A 108 -6.35 -27.09 -25.15
CA ALA A 108 -5.33 -27.74 -25.96
C ALA A 108 -5.04 -29.20 -25.55
N GLY A 109 -5.79 -29.77 -24.60
CA GLY A 109 -5.74 -31.17 -24.19
C GLY A 109 -4.70 -31.54 -23.16
N VAL A 110 -4.08 -30.57 -22.49
CA VAL A 110 -3.06 -30.77 -21.45
C VAL A 110 -3.58 -30.28 -20.10
N ASP A 111 -3.29 -31.03 -19.02
CA ASP A 111 -3.53 -30.53 -17.66
C ASP A 111 -2.44 -29.52 -17.29
N PRO A 112 -2.80 -28.27 -16.96
CA PRO A 112 -1.82 -27.26 -16.54
C PRO A 112 -0.95 -27.66 -15.37
N ALA A 113 -1.43 -28.54 -14.47
CA ALA A 113 -0.67 -29.05 -13.33
C ALA A 113 0.54 -29.90 -13.76
N ASN A 114 0.52 -30.45 -14.96
CA ASN A 114 1.62 -31.24 -15.53
C ASN A 114 2.71 -30.38 -16.19
N LEU A 115 2.45 -29.05 -16.34
CA LEU A 115 3.43 -28.12 -16.93
C LEU A 115 4.36 -27.59 -15.85
N VAL A 116 5.44 -28.33 -15.57
CA VAL A 116 6.48 -27.84 -14.66
C VAL A 116 7.22 -26.69 -15.34
N PRO A 117 7.30 -25.49 -14.68
CA PRO A 117 8.00 -24.36 -15.28
C PRO A 117 9.46 -24.69 -15.59
N LEU A 118 9.88 -24.41 -16.81
CA LEU A 118 11.30 -24.47 -17.16
C LEU A 118 12.05 -23.36 -16.44
N ALA A 119 13.24 -23.69 -15.93
CA ALA A 119 14.11 -22.69 -15.33
C ALA A 119 14.57 -21.68 -16.40
N VAL A 120 14.10 -20.44 -16.28
CA VAL A 120 14.56 -19.35 -17.15
C VAL A 120 15.95 -18.94 -16.68
N LYS A 121 16.96 -19.11 -17.53
CA LYS A 121 18.34 -18.73 -17.22
C LYS A 121 18.42 -17.21 -17.09
N LYS A 122 18.81 -16.72 -15.92
CA LYS A 122 19.11 -15.30 -15.73
C LYS A 122 20.32 -14.92 -16.58
N THR A 123 20.25 -13.78 -17.25
CA THR A 123 21.34 -13.32 -18.12
C THR A 123 22.58 -12.91 -17.34
N GLY A 124 22.38 -12.40 -16.12
CA GLY A 124 23.47 -11.91 -15.27
C GLY A 124 24.21 -10.73 -15.89
N GLY A 125 25.40 -10.45 -15.36
CA GLY A 125 26.25 -9.38 -15.87
C GLY A 125 26.52 -8.29 -14.84
N GLN A 126 27.39 -7.34 -15.21
CA GLN A 126 27.73 -6.18 -14.38
C GLN A 126 27.65 -4.90 -15.20
N LYS A 127 27.14 -3.83 -14.60
CA LYS A 127 27.05 -2.50 -15.20
C LYS A 127 27.48 -1.44 -14.19
N THR A 128 28.30 -0.51 -14.62
CA THR A 128 28.64 0.69 -13.85
C THR A 128 27.97 1.89 -14.49
N LEU A 129 27.25 2.68 -13.68
CA LEU A 129 26.57 3.90 -14.08
C LEU A 129 27.05 5.05 -13.20
N GLU A 130 26.96 6.28 -13.71
CA GLU A 130 27.34 7.49 -13.00
C GLU A 130 26.22 8.54 -13.15
N THR A 131 25.96 9.29 -12.07
CA THR A 131 24.90 10.31 -12.05
C THR A 131 25.20 11.40 -11.02
N ASP A 132 24.50 12.53 -11.07
CA ASP A 132 24.58 13.55 -10.02
C ASP A 132 23.78 13.10 -8.78
N MET A 133 22.58 12.53 -8.99
CA MET A 133 21.71 12.07 -7.93
C MET A 133 21.14 10.69 -8.26
N VAL A 134 21.37 9.71 -7.37
CA VAL A 134 20.61 8.46 -7.41
C VAL A 134 19.44 8.55 -6.43
N VAL A 135 18.22 8.24 -6.90
CA VAL A 135 17.00 8.17 -6.12
C VAL A 135 16.63 6.71 -5.93
N VAL A 136 16.53 6.25 -4.70
CA VAL A 136 16.24 4.85 -4.35
C VAL A 136 14.78 4.73 -3.89
N GLY A 137 13.92 4.19 -4.73
CA GLY A 137 12.49 4.04 -4.52
C GLY A 137 11.65 5.03 -5.30
N GLY A 138 10.73 4.52 -6.13
CA GLY A 138 9.88 5.30 -7.04
C GLY A 138 8.49 5.63 -6.46
N GLY A 139 8.35 5.79 -5.14
CA GLY A 139 7.12 6.27 -4.49
C GLY A 139 6.88 7.76 -4.73
N GLY A 140 5.90 8.36 -4.03
CA GLY A 140 5.55 9.77 -4.18
C GLY A 140 6.73 10.72 -4.01
N SER A 141 7.58 10.50 -3.00
CA SER A 141 8.77 11.32 -2.76
C SER A 141 9.85 11.10 -3.83
N GLY A 142 10.03 9.85 -4.29
CA GLY A 142 11.00 9.54 -5.34
C GLY A 142 10.61 10.13 -6.69
N MET A 143 9.32 10.06 -7.05
CA MET A 143 8.81 10.70 -8.29
C MET A 143 8.99 12.23 -8.23
N SER A 144 8.58 12.85 -7.12
CA SER A 144 8.72 14.30 -6.92
C SER A 144 10.19 14.73 -6.99
N ALA A 145 11.09 14.01 -6.31
CA ALA A 145 12.53 14.30 -6.32
C ALA A 145 13.16 14.11 -7.71
N THR A 146 12.77 13.06 -8.44
CA THR A 146 13.28 12.79 -9.79
C THR A 146 12.88 13.91 -10.76
N ILE A 147 11.61 14.33 -10.75
CA ILE A 147 11.13 15.43 -11.59
C ILE A 147 11.85 16.73 -11.23
N ARG A 148 11.92 17.06 -9.93
CA ARG A 148 12.58 18.29 -9.48
C ARG A 148 14.06 18.29 -9.76
N GLY A 149 14.75 17.17 -9.56
CA GLY A 149 16.17 17.02 -9.86
C GLY A 149 16.48 17.26 -11.34
N ARG A 150 15.67 16.70 -12.24
CA ARG A 150 15.80 16.95 -13.69
C ARG A 150 15.52 18.41 -14.06
N MET A 151 14.49 19.02 -13.46
CA MET A 151 14.21 20.46 -13.65
C MET A 151 15.34 21.35 -13.14
N ASN A 152 16.08 20.91 -12.13
CA ASN A 152 17.26 21.58 -11.61
C ASN A 152 18.54 21.32 -12.45
N GLY A 153 18.43 20.62 -13.58
CA GLY A 153 19.54 20.32 -14.51
C GLY A 153 20.48 19.20 -14.04
N MET A 154 20.11 18.42 -13.01
CA MET A 154 20.90 17.26 -12.57
C MET A 154 20.66 16.04 -13.45
N ASN A 155 21.66 15.20 -13.65
CA ASN A 155 21.46 13.83 -14.10
C ASN A 155 20.89 13.02 -12.94
N VAL A 156 19.82 12.26 -13.21
CA VAL A 156 19.11 11.49 -12.18
C VAL A 156 18.90 10.06 -12.66
N ILE A 157 19.28 9.10 -11.80
CA ILE A 157 18.92 7.69 -11.94
C ILE A 157 17.95 7.35 -10.82
N LEU A 158 16.73 6.91 -11.19
CA LEU A 158 15.73 6.38 -10.26
C LEU A 158 15.77 4.85 -10.28
N VAL A 159 15.98 4.23 -9.12
CA VAL A 159 16.02 2.77 -8.97
C VAL A 159 14.80 2.32 -8.20
N GLU A 160 14.00 1.43 -8.80
CA GLU A 160 12.77 0.89 -8.20
C GLU A 160 12.76 -0.65 -8.25
N LYS A 161 12.55 -1.27 -7.09
CA LYS A 161 12.51 -2.74 -6.99
C LYS A 161 11.25 -3.37 -7.58
N MET A 162 10.17 -2.58 -7.69
CA MET A 162 8.94 -3.00 -8.35
C MET A 162 9.05 -2.80 -9.87
N PRO A 163 8.27 -3.52 -10.68
CA PRO A 163 8.23 -3.29 -12.13
C PRO A 163 7.51 -1.99 -12.53
N TYR A 164 7.13 -1.16 -11.57
CA TYR A 164 6.46 0.12 -11.75
C TYR A 164 6.81 1.10 -10.63
N ILE A 165 6.67 2.40 -10.86
CA ILE A 165 6.77 3.45 -9.85
C ILE A 165 5.38 3.96 -9.45
N GLY A 166 5.29 4.60 -8.28
CA GLY A 166 4.05 5.14 -7.70
C GLY A 166 3.91 4.84 -6.21
N GLY A 167 4.35 3.65 -5.77
CA GLY A 167 4.35 3.24 -4.36
C GLY A 167 3.00 3.44 -3.67
N ALA A 168 3.01 3.74 -2.37
CA ALA A 168 1.82 4.01 -1.57
C ALA A 168 1.03 5.24 -2.06
N ALA A 169 1.69 6.21 -2.67
CA ALA A 169 1.03 7.42 -3.17
C ALA A 169 0.00 7.11 -4.27
N ALA A 170 0.27 6.12 -5.14
CA ALA A 170 -0.63 5.72 -6.22
C ALA A 170 -1.91 5.01 -5.76
N ILE A 171 -1.93 4.46 -4.55
CA ILE A 171 -3.06 3.73 -3.94
C ILE A 171 -3.65 4.45 -2.73
N SER A 172 -3.29 5.72 -2.55
CA SER A 172 -3.82 6.57 -1.47
C SER A 172 -5.25 7.05 -1.76
N GLY A 173 -5.86 7.75 -0.81
CA GLY A 173 -7.20 8.30 -0.95
C GLY A 173 -7.37 9.44 -1.97
N GLY A 174 -6.30 9.88 -2.63
CA GLY A 174 -6.38 10.91 -3.68
C GLY A 174 -6.46 12.35 -3.18
N GLN A 175 -6.16 12.58 -1.91
CA GLN A 175 -6.14 13.90 -1.30
C GLN A 175 -4.74 14.30 -0.85
N VAL A 176 -4.49 15.61 -0.85
CA VAL A 176 -3.31 16.24 -0.25
C VAL A 176 -3.71 17.45 0.55
N VAL A 177 -3.12 17.64 1.73
CA VAL A 177 -3.38 18.81 2.54
C VAL A 177 -2.23 19.81 2.44
N ALA A 178 -2.58 21.05 2.26
CA ALA A 178 -1.63 22.13 2.12
C ALA A 178 -2.15 23.40 2.82
N GLN A 179 -1.26 24.31 3.04
CA GLN A 179 -1.52 25.70 3.39
C GLN A 179 -0.67 26.62 2.50
N GLY A 180 -1.13 27.82 2.24
CA GLY A 180 -0.35 28.88 1.57
C GLY A 180 -0.15 28.71 0.06
N SER A 181 -0.84 27.78 -0.61
CA SER A 181 -0.80 27.67 -2.07
C SER A 181 -1.71 28.71 -2.75
N LYS A 182 -1.32 29.16 -3.94
CA LYS A 182 -2.16 30.00 -4.79
C LYS A 182 -3.46 29.28 -5.18
N LEU A 183 -3.37 27.97 -5.40
CA LEU A 183 -4.50 27.13 -5.79
C LEU A 183 -5.55 27.06 -4.68
N GLN A 184 -5.13 26.93 -3.41
CA GLN A 184 -6.06 26.98 -2.28
C GLN A 184 -6.77 28.33 -2.18
N LYS A 185 -6.04 29.43 -2.37
CA LYS A 185 -6.65 30.78 -2.39
C LYS A 185 -7.68 30.92 -3.50
N ALA A 186 -7.38 30.36 -4.69
CA ALA A 186 -8.33 30.34 -5.81
C ALA A 186 -9.58 29.49 -5.52
N PHE A 187 -9.47 28.50 -4.63
CA PHE A 187 -10.59 27.65 -4.19
C PHE A 187 -11.26 28.13 -2.88
N GLY A 188 -10.99 29.38 -2.46
CA GLY A 188 -11.68 30.03 -1.36
C GLY A 188 -11.06 29.88 0.04
N SER A 189 -9.89 29.26 0.19
CA SER A 189 -9.17 29.20 1.47
C SER A 189 -8.21 30.38 1.59
N THR A 190 -8.59 31.43 2.32
CA THR A 190 -7.80 32.68 2.42
C THR A 190 -7.13 32.88 3.79
N GLU A 191 -7.62 32.21 4.84
CA GLU A 191 -7.18 32.40 6.22
C GLU A 191 -6.51 31.14 6.77
N ASP A 192 -5.26 30.94 6.44
CA ASP A 192 -4.45 29.84 6.97
C ASP A 192 -3.00 30.26 7.10
N SER A 193 -2.24 29.61 7.99
CA SER A 193 -0.82 29.88 8.19
C SER A 193 -0.04 28.61 8.49
N PRO A 194 1.31 28.66 8.31
CA PRO A 194 2.18 27.57 8.75
C PRO A 194 2.00 27.21 10.22
N GLU A 195 1.84 28.22 11.09
CA GLU A 195 1.70 28.06 12.55
C GLU A 195 0.39 27.32 12.88
N SER A 196 -0.72 27.68 12.21
CA SER A 196 -2.00 26.99 12.35
C SER A 196 -1.91 25.53 11.90
N MET A 197 -1.25 25.27 10.77
CA MET A 197 -1.02 23.90 10.28
C MET A 197 -0.14 23.11 11.24
N ILE A 198 0.96 23.68 11.75
CA ILE A 198 1.84 23.05 12.75
C ILE A 198 1.05 22.67 13.99
N LYS A 199 0.20 23.59 14.50
CA LYS A 199 -0.62 23.35 15.69
C LYS A 199 -1.55 22.15 15.51
N ASP A 200 -2.24 22.05 14.37
CA ASP A 200 -3.13 20.93 14.06
C ASP A 200 -2.36 19.60 14.00
N PHE A 201 -1.20 19.60 13.34
CA PHE A 201 -0.35 18.40 13.23
C PHE A 201 0.22 17.96 14.56
N MET A 202 0.69 18.91 15.39
CA MET A 202 1.18 18.61 16.74
C MET A 202 0.07 18.00 17.60
N ALA A 203 -1.16 18.53 17.52
CA ALA A 203 -2.30 17.98 18.23
C ALA A 203 -2.65 16.56 17.77
N ASN A 204 -2.69 16.33 16.46
CA ASN A 204 -2.98 14.99 15.89
C ASN A 204 -1.88 13.97 16.23
N GLY A 205 -0.62 14.37 16.23
CA GLY A 205 0.52 13.53 16.54
C GLY A 205 0.87 13.46 18.03
N HIS A 206 -0.03 13.91 18.93
CA HIS A 206 0.14 13.93 20.40
C HIS A 206 1.44 14.59 20.87
N ASN A 207 1.87 15.64 20.15
CA ASN A 207 3.12 16.35 20.39
C ASN A 207 4.38 15.47 20.32
N LEU A 208 4.30 14.34 19.63
CA LEU A 208 5.45 13.47 19.34
C LEU A 208 6.13 13.82 18.01
N ASN A 209 5.59 14.78 17.27
CA ASN A 209 6.17 15.28 16.04
C ASN A 209 7.53 15.93 16.30
N ASP A 210 8.46 15.77 15.36
CA ASP A 210 9.66 16.58 15.30
C ASP A 210 9.28 18.01 14.82
N PRO A 211 9.43 19.05 15.67
CA PRO A 211 9.01 20.41 15.32
C PRO A 211 9.70 20.95 14.06
N ALA A 212 10.97 20.58 13.82
CA ALA A 212 11.70 21.01 12.63
C ALA A 212 11.13 20.38 11.37
N LYS A 213 10.71 19.11 11.43
CA LYS A 213 10.15 18.40 10.26
C LYS A 213 8.75 18.89 9.91
N ILE A 214 7.90 19.11 10.93
CA ILE A 214 6.56 19.63 10.64
C ILE A 214 6.60 21.09 10.17
N SER A 215 7.54 21.90 10.69
CA SER A 215 7.80 23.25 10.20
C SER A 215 8.30 23.23 8.75
N LEU A 216 9.22 22.33 8.40
CA LEU A 216 9.67 22.15 7.02
C LEU A 216 8.49 21.81 6.10
N TYR A 217 7.60 20.92 6.52
CA TYR A 217 6.42 20.56 5.75
C TYR A 217 5.49 21.77 5.59
N ALA A 218 5.07 22.38 6.67
CA ALA A 218 4.11 23.50 6.65
C ALA A 218 4.59 24.69 5.80
N ASN A 219 5.89 25.02 5.88
CA ASN A 219 6.45 26.14 5.13
C ASN A 219 6.72 25.84 3.63
N ASN A 220 6.71 24.58 3.20
CA ASN A 220 7.05 24.19 1.84
C ASN A 220 5.91 23.58 1.03
N VAL A 221 4.83 23.12 1.68
CA VAL A 221 3.77 22.38 1.00
C VAL A 221 3.01 23.25 0.00
N GLY A 222 2.70 24.51 0.33
CA GLY A 222 2.00 25.43 -0.58
C GLY A 222 2.77 25.62 -1.90
N ALA A 223 4.07 25.93 -1.80
CA ALA A 223 4.94 26.04 -2.96
C ALA A 223 5.08 24.71 -3.74
N THR A 224 4.97 23.57 -3.05
CA THR A 224 4.98 22.26 -3.71
C THR A 224 3.72 22.05 -4.53
N ILE A 225 2.55 22.40 -4.00
CA ILE A 225 1.28 22.31 -4.72
C ILE A 225 1.28 23.22 -5.95
N ASP A 226 1.73 24.46 -5.79
CA ASP A 226 1.83 25.42 -6.91
C ASP A 226 2.79 24.87 -8.00
N TRP A 227 3.94 24.33 -7.61
CA TRP A 227 4.88 23.70 -8.54
C TRP A 227 4.27 22.48 -9.25
N LEU A 228 3.57 21.60 -8.53
CA LEU A 228 2.89 20.43 -9.11
C LEU A 228 1.84 20.87 -10.14
N TYR A 229 1.05 21.89 -9.83
CA TYR A 229 0.00 22.40 -10.69
C TYR A 229 0.57 23.17 -11.89
N GLU A 230 1.42 24.20 -11.64
CA GLU A 230 1.87 25.14 -12.67
C GLU A 230 2.98 24.59 -13.56
N LYS A 231 3.89 23.76 -13.02
CA LYS A 231 5.11 23.31 -13.70
C LYS A 231 5.12 21.84 -14.08
N VAL A 232 4.52 20.99 -13.25
CA VAL A 232 4.43 19.55 -13.52
C VAL A 232 3.14 19.20 -14.26
N GLY A 233 2.07 19.99 -14.09
CA GLY A 233 0.79 19.81 -14.78
C GLY A 233 -0.19 18.88 -14.07
N VAL A 234 0.03 18.58 -12.78
CA VAL A 234 -0.92 17.82 -11.97
C VAL A 234 -2.25 18.58 -11.86
N LYS A 235 -3.35 17.90 -12.07
CA LYS A 235 -4.69 18.50 -12.00
C LYS A 235 -5.34 18.26 -10.65
N PHE A 236 -6.09 19.26 -10.19
CA PHE A 236 -6.87 19.22 -8.95
C PHE A 236 -8.32 19.54 -9.26
N ILE A 237 -9.24 18.98 -8.47
CA ILE A 237 -10.68 19.25 -8.60
C ILE A 237 -10.96 20.64 -8.04
N PRO A 238 -11.48 21.59 -8.84
CA PRO A 238 -11.94 22.88 -8.34
C PRO A 238 -13.20 22.69 -7.48
N ASN A 239 -13.08 22.84 -6.18
CA ASN A 239 -14.18 22.70 -5.23
C ASN A 239 -13.96 23.56 -3.99
N ASP A 240 -14.96 23.60 -3.11
CA ASP A 240 -14.91 24.28 -1.81
C ASP A 240 -14.07 23.52 -0.79
N LEU A 241 -12.90 23.07 -1.09
CA LEU A 241 -11.98 22.31 -0.25
C LEU A 241 -12.68 21.53 0.88
N PRO A 242 -12.76 20.19 0.85
CA PRO A 242 -13.46 19.41 1.87
C PRO A 242 -12.96 19.75 3.28
N PHE A 243 -13.91 19.90 4.23
CA PHE A 243 -13.54 20.04 5.64
C PHE A 243 -13.22 18.65 6.21
N LEU A 244 -12.03 18.53 6.78
CA LEU A 244 -11.60 17.35 7.52
C LEU A 244 -11.50 17.72 8.99
N ALA A 245 -12.12 16.92 9.85
CA ALA A 245 -12.27 17.23 11.28
C ALA A 245 -10.94 17.29 12.06
N GLU A 246 -9.87 16.76 11.48
CA GLU A 246 -8.52 16.83 12.06
C GLU A 246 -7.84 18.20 11.88
N TYR A 247 -8.45 19.13 11.14
CA TYR A 247 -7.86 20.42 10.81
C TYR A 247 -8.76 21.59 11.23
N SER A 248 -8.14 22.66 11.68
CA SER A 248 -8.83 23.92 11.99
C SER A 248 -9.27 24.69 10.75
N HIS A 249 -8.68 24.42 9.58
CA HIS A 249 -8.97 25.08 8.31
C HIS A 249 -9.25 24.06 7.20
N ARG A 250 -9.92 24.49 6.12
CA ARG A 250 -10.11 23.69 4.91
C ARG A 250 -8.82 23.64 4.11
N ARG A 251 -8.10 22.50 4.15
CA ARG A 251 -6.78 22.30 3.54
C ARG A 251 -6.72 21.21 2.49
N ALA A 252 -7.75 20.40 2.38
CA ALA A 252 -7.73 19.24 1.51
C ALA A 252 -7.94 19.64 0.05
N LEU A 253 -6.95 19.35 -0.78
CA LEU A 253 -7.02 19.41 -2.23
C LEU A 253 -7.16 17.98 -2.76
N GLU A 254 -8.07 17.78 -3.72
CA GLU A 254 -8.31 16.47 -4.34
C GLU A 254 -7.70 16.43 -5.74
N PHE A 255 -6.96 15.36 -6.02
CA PHE A 255 -6.42 15.15 -7.37
C PHE A 255 -7.57 14.78 -8.33
N GLU A 256 -7.61 15.41 -9.49
CA GLU A 256 -8.56 15.03 -10.55
C GLU A 256 -8.29 13.58 -11.00
N GLY A 257 -9.32 12.74 -10.96
CA GLY A 257 -9.20 11.30 -11.19
C GLY A 257 -8.49 10.52 -10.09
N GLY A 258 -8.24 11.15 -8.93
CA GLY A 258 -7.68 10.54 -7.73
C GLY A 258 -6.19 10.24 -7.80
N ALA A 259 -5.69 9.53 -6.78
CA ALA A 259 -4.27 9.21 -6.61
C ALA A 259 -3.66 8.44 -7.79
N LYS A 260 -4.43 7.52 -8.39
CA LYS A 260 -4.02 6.72 -9.53
C LYS A 260 -3.68 7.60 -10.74
N THR A 261 -4.54 8.57 -11.06
CA THR A 261 -4.35 9.49 -12.18
C THR A 261 -3.17 10.42 -11.93
N MET A 262 -3.05 10.97 -10.71
CA MET A 262 -1.88 11.77 -10.32
C MET A 262 -0.57 10.97 -10.51
N ALA A 263 -0.50 9.75 -10.00
CA ALA A 263 0.70 8.92 -10.12
C ALA A 263 1.00 8.53 -11.57
N GLN A 264 -0.03 8.29 -12.41
CA GLN A 264 0.15 8.05 -13.83
C GLN A 264 0.75 9.27 -14.53
N HIS A 265 0.23 10.46 -14.27
CA HIS A 265 0.75 11.71 -14.82
C HIS A 265 2.22 11.93 -14.44
N LEU A 266 2.59 11.72 -13.17
CA LEU A 266 3.99 11.83 -12.73
C LEU A 266 4.91 10.82 -13.44
N ARG A 267 4.44 9.58 -13.71
CA ARG A 267 5.18 8.60 -14.52
C ARG A 267 5.45 9.08 -15.94
N GLU A 268 4.44 9.66 -16.58
CA GLU A 268 4.53 10.21 -17.94
C GLU A 268 5.54 11.37 -17.99
N VAL A 269 5.49 12.27 -17.00
CA VAL A 269 6.48 13.36 -16.88
C VAL A 269 7.91 12.81 -16.71
N ILE A 270 8.10 11.77 -15.86
CA ILE A 270 9.42 11.15 -15.68
C ILE A 270 9.89 10.48 -16.95
N ALA A 271 9.02 9.78 -17.68
CA ALA A 271 9.38 9.13 -18.95
C ALA A 271 9.83 10.15 -20.01
N GLY A 272 9.28 11.36 -19.98
CA GLY A 272 9.60 12.43 -20.93
C GLY A 272 10.74 13.38 -20.51
N ASN A 273 11.20 13.35 -19.25
CA ASN A 273 12.13 14.36 -18.73
C ASN A 273 13.61 13.98 -18.80
N GLY A 274 13.95 12.80 -19.35
CA GLY A 274 15.32 12.33 -19.52
C GLY A 274 15.95 11.72 -18.25
N ALA A 275 15.18 11.42 -17.20
CA ALA A 275 15.66 10.59 -16.10
C ALA A 275 15.80 9.13 -16.56
N GLN A 276 16.86 8.46 -16.11
CA GLN A 276 16.98 7.02 -16.29
C GLN A 276 16.24 6.31 -15.16
N VAL A 277 15.34 5.39 -15.49
CA VAL A 277 14.61 4.57 -14.50
C VAL A 277 15.01 3.11 -14.63
N LEU A 278 15.46 2.51 -13.54
CA LEU A 278 15.77 1.09 -13.44
C LEU A 278 14.64 0.41 -12.67
N TYR A 279 13.75 -0.27 -13.40
CA TYR A 279 12.65 -1.05 -12.82
C TYR A 279 13.10 -2.45 -12.42
N SER A 280 12.32 -3.13 -11.58
CA SER A 280 12.63 -4.48 -11.08
C SER A 280 14.08 -4.60 -10.59
N THR A 281 14.62 -3.52 -10.04
CA THR A 281 16.02 -3.39 -9.64
C THR A 281 16.08 -3.03 -8.16
N ARG A 282 16.56 -3.94 -7.33
CA ARG A 282 16.66 -3.76 -5.88
C ARG A 282 18.02 -3.19 -5.51
N VAL A 283 18.01 -2.06 -4.82
CA VAL A 283 19.23 -1.56 -4.16
C VAL A 283 19.46 -2.37 -2.88
N GLU A 284 20.66 -2.90 -2.76
CA GLU A 284 21.05 -3.82 -1.68
C GLU A 284 22.01 -3.17 -0.70
N LYS A 285 22.83 -2.21 -1.16
CA LYS A 285 23.90 -1.62 -0.37
C LYS A 285 24.17 -0.16 -0.76
N LEU A 286 24.52 0.66 0.24
CA LEU A 286 25.09 2.00 0.08
C LEU A 286 26.62 1.87 -0.03
N LEU A 287 27.21 2.57 -0.99
CA LEU A 287 28.65 2.63 -1.19
C LEU A 287 29.24 3.84 -0.48
N GLN A 288 30.30 3.64 0.28
CA GLN A 288 31.05 4.71 0.95
C GLN A 288 32.47 4.81 0.41
N ASP A 289 33.02 6.04 0.40
CA ASP A 289 34.45 6.24 0.22
C ASP A 289 35.20 6.05 1.56
N LYS A 290 36.51 6.26 1.54
CA LYS A 290 37.40 6.13 2.71
C LYS A 290 37.07 7.10 3.86
N ASP A 291 36.39 8.18 3.57
CA ASP A 291 36.04 9.25 4.53
C ASP A 291 34.60 9.07 5.06
N GLY A 292 33.92 7.97 4.68
CA GLY A 292 32.57 7.62 5.12
C GLY A 292 31.47 8.35 4.35
N ARG A 293 31.79 9.09 3.27
CA ARG A 293 30.80 9.71 2.41
C ARG A 293 30.10 8.66 1.55
N VAL A 294 28.79 8.71 1.46
CA VAL A 294 28.01 7.90 0.53
C VAL A 294 28.22 8.42 -0.89
N ILE A 295 28.74 7.56 -1.76
CA ILE A 295 29.14 7.84 -3.14
C ILE A 295 28.35 7.04 -4.19
N GLY A 296 27.28 6.39 -3.77
CA GLY A 296 26.44 5.62 -4.67
C GLY A 296 25.82 4.38 -4.03
N VAL A 297 25.37 3.45 -4.89
CA VAL A 297 24.67 2.23 -4.47
C VAL A 297 25.08 1.02 -5.30
N GLU A 298 24.92 -0.18 -4.71
CA GLU A 298 24.89 -1.46 -5.44
C GLU A 298 23.44 -1.92 -5.54
N ALA A 299 23.05 -2.43 -6.71
CA ALA A 299 21.72 -2.93 -6.99
C ALA A 299 21.76 -4.17 -7.90
N THR A 300 20.70 -4.98 -7.83
CA THR A 300 20.56 -6.16 -8.69
C THR A 300 19.15 -6.17 -9.29
N ASP A 301 19.03 -6.42 -10.59
CA ASP A 301 17.75 -6.56 -11.27
C ASP A 301 17.21 -8.01 -11.25
N ASP A 302 15.98 -8.22 -11.69
CA ASP A 302 15.32 -9.53 -11.76
C ASP A 302 16.07 -10.53 -12.68
N ASN A 303 16.85 -10.03 -13.66
CA ASN A 303 17.68 -10.85 -14.56
C ASN A 303 19.04 -11.20 -13.95
N GLY A 304 19.34 -10.72 -12.75
CA GLY A 304 20.60 -10.95 -12.05
C GLY A 304 21.74 -10.03 -12.52
N VAL A 305 21.44 -8.97 -13.28
CA VAL A 305 22.44 -7.94 -13.63
C VAL A 305 22.74 -7.11 -12.39
N LYS A 306 24.01 -7.03 -12.02
CA LYS A 306 24.50 -6.22 -10.90
C LYS A 306 24.90 -4.83 -11.40
N TYR A 307 24.38 -3.81 -10.72
CA TYR A 307 24.66 -2.42 -10.99
C TYR A 307 25.51 -1.82 -9.88
N THR A 308 26.59 -1.15 -10.24
CA THR A 308 27.30 -0.19 -9.39
C THR A 308 26.97 1.21 -9.89
N ILE A 309 26.16 1.95 -9.13
CA ILE A 309 25.72 3.30 -9.52
C ILE A 309 26.45 4.30 -8.64
N LYS A 310 27.43 4.99 -9.23
CA LYS A 310 28.16 6.07 -8.57
C LYS A 310 27.35 7.37 -8.63
N SER A 311 27.30 8.12 -7.54
CA SER A 311 26.57 9.39 -7.49
C SER A 311 27.24 10.41 -6.58
N LYS A 312 27.02 11.70 -6.86
CA LYS A 312 27.42 12.78 -5.96
C LYS A 312 26.56 12.85 -4.71
N ALA A 313 25.28 12.42 -4.82
CA ALA A 313 24.34 12.29 -3.72
C ALA A 313 23.41 11.08 -3.91
N THR A 314 23.05 10.44 -2.79
CA THR A 314 22.08 9.34 -2.73
C THR A 314 20.86 9.78 -1.92
N LEU A 315 19.68 9.74 -2.53
CA LEU A 315 18.40 10.05 -1.88
C LEU A 315 17.59 8.78 -1.67
N LEU A 316 17.37 8.40 -0.42
CA LEU A 316 16.50 7.29 -0.06
C LEU A 316 15.04 7.74 0.02
N THR A 317 14.17 7.08 -0.74
CA THR A 317 12.72 7.32 -0.84
C THR A 317 11.93 6.01 -0.83
N THR A 318 12.42 5.03 -0.06
CA THR A 318 12.02 3.62 -0.11
C THR A 318 10.70 3.31 0.61
N GLY A 319 10.02 4.33 1.14
CA GLY A 319 8.79 4.16 1.92
C GLY A 319 9.05 3.55 3.30
N GLY A 320 8.01 2.98 3.90
CA GLY A 320 8.03 2.44 5.25
C GLY A 320 8.52 0.99 5.37
N PHE A 321 8.28 0.40 6.55
CA PHE A 321 8.71 -0.96 6.89
C PHE A 321 7.55 -1.88 7.33
N GLY A 322 6.30 -1.47 7.13
CA GLY A 322 5.11 -2.16 7.66
C GLY A 322 4.92 -3.60 7.17
N ASN A 323 5.48 -3.97 6.02
CA ASN A 323 5.45 -5.34 5.50
C ASN A 323 6.63 -6.22 5.97
N ASN A 324 7.46 -5.74 6.89
CA ASN A 324 8.59 -6.47 7.44
C ASN A 324 8.37 -6.75 8.93
N LYS A 325 7.86 -7.94 9.27
CA LYS A 325 7.52 -8.30 10.66
C LYS A 325 8.71 -8.24 11.62
N ASP A 326 9.94 -8.42 11.14
CA ASP A 326 11.15 -8.39 11.96
C ASP A 326 11.53 -6.96 12.39
N MET A 327 11.05 -5.95 11.67
CA MET A 327 11.25 -4.54 12.00
C MET A 327 10.11 -3.97 12.87
N LEU A 328 8.98 -4.67 12.96
CA LEU A 328 7.85 -4.21 13.74
C LEU A 328 8.06 -4.46 15.23
N VAL A 329 7.75 -3.45 16.02
CA VAL A 329 7.71 -3.52 17.48
C VAL A 329 6.31 -3.17 17.99
N GLU A 330 5.98 -3.56 19.24
CA GLU A 330 4.66 -3.23 19.78
C GLU A 330 4.43 -1.72 19.91
N PRO A 331 3.19 -1.23 19.70
CA PRO A 331 1.96 -2.00 19.47
C PRO A 331 1.64 -2.33 18.00
N ILE A 332 2.43 -1.87 17.01
CA ILE A 332 2.10 -2.13 15.60
C ILE A 332 2.41 -3.56 15.16
N LYS A 333 3.27 -4.28 15.88
CA LYS A 333 3.62 -5.68 15.57
C LYS A 333 2.40 -6.61 15.64
N SER A 334 1.51 -6.40 16.60
CA SER A 334 0.25 -7.15 16.77
C SER A 334 -0.91 -6.58 15.95
N THR A 335 -0.70 -5.47 15.23
CA THR A 335 -1.71 -4.85 14.37
C THR A 335 -1.66 -5.44 12.95
N LEU A 336 -2.81 -5.67 12.32
CA LEU A 336 -2.87 -6.22 10.97
C LEU A 336 -2.33 -5.23 9.94
N TYR A 337 -1.52 -5.73 9.00
CA TYR A 337 -0.96 -4.91 7.92
C TYR A 337 -1.81 -4.97 6.65
N TYR A 338 -2.13 -3.82 6.05
CA TYR A 338 -2.87 -3.72 4.78
C TYR A 338 -2.21 -2.77 3.76
N GLY A 339 -1.01 -2.32 4.03
CA GLY A 339 -0.24 -1.42 3.17
C GLY A 339 0.48 -2.12 2.00
N PRO A 340 1.31 -1.36 1.27
CA PRO A 340 2.02 -1.88 0.10
C PRO A 340 2.97 -3.02 0.45
N VAL A 341 2.97 -4.07 -0.37
CA VAL A 341 3.91 -5.21 -0.21
C VAL A 341 5.38 -4.79 -0.34
N SER A 342 5.64 -3.66 -0.99
CA SER A 342 6.98 -3.09 -1.17
C SER A 342 7.54 -2.38 0.07
N SER A 343 6.74 -2.12 1.11
CA SER A 343 7.18 -1.44 2.34
C SER A 343 7.96 -2.39 3.26
N THR A 344 9.17 -2.75 2.88
CA THR A 344 10.00 -3.79 3.54
C THR A 344 11.17 -3.23 4.34
N GLY A 345 11.28 -1.90 4.47
CA GLY A 345 12.31 -1.26 5.32
C GLY A 345 13.72 -1.28 4.72
N ASP A 346 13.87 -1.46 3.42
CA ASP A 346 15.20 -1.59 2.79
C ASP A 346 16.09 -0.37 3.04
N GLY A 347 15.55 0.85 2.87
CA GLY A 347 16.31 2.08 3.11
C GLY A 347 16.65 2.29 4.58
N HIS A 348 15.74 1.90 5.48
CA HIS A 348 16.01 1.94 6.93
C HIS A 348 17.21 1.05 7.25
N ARG A 349 17.18 -0.21 6.82
CA ARG A 349 18.26 -1.18 7.07
C ARG A 349 19.60 -0.66 6.56
N MET A 350 19.66 -0.25 5.29
CA MET A 350 20.90 0.26 4.69
C MET A 350 21.46 1.49 5.41
N ALA A 351 20.61 2.42 5.82
CA ALA A 351 21.06 3.60 6.55
C ALA A 351 21.49 3.27 7.99
N MET A 352 20.76 2.35 8.66
CA MET A 352 21.11 1.90 10.02
C MET A 352 22.45 1.15 10.05
N GLU A 353 22.82 0.41 9.00
CA GLU A 353 24.14 -0.20 8.84
C GLU A 353 25.28 0.84 8.83
N LEU A 354 24.98 2.08 8.40
CA LEU A 354 25.89 3.23 8.47
C LEU A 354 25.75 4.05 9.76
N GLY A 355 25.04 3.54 10.77
CA GLY A 355 24.86 4.20 12.05
C GLY A 355 23.76 5.28 12.11
N ALA A 356 22.87 5.33 11.11
CA ALA A 356 21.77 6.28 11.11
C ALA A 356 20.88 6.16 12.36
N LYS A 357 20.44 7.30 12.88
CA LYS A 357 19.47 7.40 13.97
C LYS A 357 18.06 7.19 13.43
N THR A 358 17.25 6.45 14.19
CA THR A 358 15.81 6.29 13.94
C THR A 358 14.99 6.80 15.11
N GLN A 359 13.73 7.11 14.89
CA GLN A 359 12.79 7.52 15.92
C GLN A 359 11.38 7.00 15.64
N LEU A 360 10.57 6.88 16.69
CA LEU A 360 9.13 6.53 16.64
C LEU A 360 8.80 5.21 15.91
N MET A 361 9.74 4.25 15.88
CA MET A 361 9.61 2.99 15.14
C MET A 361 8.42 2.12 15.58
N GLN A 362 7.87 2.37 16.78
CA GLN A 362 6.72 1.66 17.35
C GLN A 362 5.37 2.15 16.86
N TYR A 363 5.33 3.25 16.08
CA TYR A 363 4.08 3.86 15.66
C TYR A 363 3.76 3.61 14.19
N GLY A 364 2.46 3.49 13.92
CA GLY A 364 1.88 3.37 12.59
C GLY A 364 0.47 3.93 12.58
N LYS A 365 0.03 4.47 11.45
CA LYS A 365 -1.34 4.96 11.27
C LYS A 365 -2.32 3.80 11.37
N ARG A 366 -3.01 3.70 12.50
CA ARG A 366 -3.96 2.63 12.80
C ARG A 366 -5.40 3.05 12.54
N TYR A 367 -6.21 2.09 12.13
CA TYR A 367 -7.65 2.22 11.86
C TYR A 367 -8.41 1.08 12.51
N PRO A 368 -9.66 1.29 12.99
CA PRO A 368 -10.42 0.28 13.73
C PRO A 368 -11.14 -0.76 12.85
N ASN A 369 -11.06 -0.66 11.54
CA ASN A 369 -11.95 -1.31 10.58
C ASN A 369 -11.20 -2.24 9.61
N GLY A 370 -10.57 -3.28 10.15
CA GLY A 370 -9.87 -4.32 9.41
C GLY A 370 -10.50 -5.69 9.60
N ILE A 371 -10.47 -6.51 8.57
CA ILE A 371 -10.71 -7.96 8.63
C ILE A 371 -9.43 -8.70 8.27
N GLU A 372 -9.09 -9.76 9.00
CA GLU A 372 -7.89 -10.57 8.74
C GLU A 372 -8.17 -11.57 7.62
N VAL A 373 -7.60 -11.32 6.44
CA VAL A 373 -7.82 -12.16 5.24
C VAL A 373 -6.71 -13.19 5.01
N ALA A 374 -5.59 -13.02 5.68
CA ALA A 374 -4.48 -13.98 5.78
C ALA A 374 -3.68 -13.65 7.05
N PRO A 375 -2.87 -14.55 7.61
CA PRO A 375 -2.14 -14.32 8.85
C PRO A 375 -1.38 -12.99 8.88
N GLY A 376 -1.82 -12.05 9.73
CA GLY A 376 -1.26 -10.71 9.89
C GLY A 376 -1.56 -9.73 8.75
N LYS A 377 -2.42 -10.10 7.80
CA LYS A 377 -2.81 -9.26 6.65
C LYS A 377 -4.27 -8.86 6.74
N ALA A 378 -4.55 -7.58 6.49
CA ALA A 378 -5.91 -7.07 6.49
C ALA A 378 -6.38 -6.62 5.11
N LYS A 379 -7.71 -6.65 4.94
CA LYS A 379 -8.45 -5.73 4.07
C LYS A 379 -9.23 -4.75 4.93
N SER A 380 -9.56 -3.60 4.35
CA SER A 380 -10.37 -2.57 5.01
C SER A 380 -11.86 -2.90 4.88
N THR A 381 -12.66 -2.45 5.83
CA THR A 381 -14.13 -2.44 5.75
C THR A 381 -14.70 -1.04 5.99
N ILE A 382 -13.87 0.01 5.91
CA ILE A 382 -14.25 1.36 6.33
C ILE A 382 -15.54 1.87 5.68
N TYR A 383 -15.70 1.71 4.37
CA TYR A 383 -16.91 2.16 3.67
C TYR A 383 -18.10 1.22 3.91
N ALA A 384 -17.85 -0.07 4.04
CA ALA A 384 -18.87 -1.05 4.39
C ALA A 384 -19.45 -0.77 5.79
N ASN A 385 -18.59 -0.51 6.78
CA ASN A 385 -19.01 -0.12 8.13
C ASN A 385 -19.88 1.16 8.09
N VAL A 386 -19.49 2.18 7.31
CA VAL A 386 -20.32 3.38 7.12
C VAL A 386 -21.69 2.99 6.56
N GLY A 387 -21.73 2.07 5.57
CA GLY A 387 -22.99 1.58 5.00
C GLY A 387 -23.90 0.91 6.03
N ALA A 388 -23.34 0.12 6.95
CA ALA A 388 -24.08 -0.48 8.06
C ALA A 388 -24.56 0.56 9.07
N PHE A 389 -23.65 1.48 9.47
CA PHE A 389 -23.95 2.51 10.49
C PHE A 389 -24.88 3.62 9.98
N ASP A 390 -25.03 3.77 8.67
CA ASP A 390 -26.04 4.66 8.05
C ASP A 390 -27.46 4.05 8.10
N GLN A 391 -27.59 2.79 8.49
CA GLN A 391 -28.86 2.11 8.79
C GLN A 391 -29.01 1.98 10.32
N ALA A 392 -29.06 0.75 10.82
CA ALA A 392 -29.21 0.44 12.24
C ALA A 392 -28.02 -0.33 12.83
N GLY A 393 -26.95 -0.56 12.07
CA GLY A 393 -25.77 -1.28 12.53
C GLY A 393 -25.11 -0.64 13.74
N ILE A 394 -24.61 -1.47 14.66
CA ILE A 394 -23.89 -1.04 15.88
C ILE A 394 -22.56 -1.79 16.01
N LEU A 395 -21.62 -1.18 16.74
CA LEU A 395 -20.33 -1.79 17.06
C LEU A 395 -20.33 -2.25 18.51
N VAL A 396 -20.08 -3.55 18.73
CA VAL A 396 -20.06 -4.15 20.07
C VAL A 396 -18.72 -4.84 20.35
N ASN A 397 -18.41 -5.04 21.62
CA ASN A 397 -17.29 -5.85 22.08
C ASN A 397 -17.68 -7.33 22.27
N ILE A 398 -16.75 -8.16 22.70
CA ILE A 398 -16.98 -9.60 22.97
C ILE A 398 -18.04 -9.85 24.06
N ASP A 399 -18.21 -8.89 24.99
CA ASP A 399 -19.25 -8.94 26.02
C ASP A 399 -20.65 -8.58 25.49
N GLY A 400 -20.79 -8.30 24.20
CA GLY A 400 -22.06 -7.90 23.56
C GLY A 400 -22.50 -6.47 23.88
N LYS A 401 -21.59 -5.59 24.32
CA LYS A 401 -21.88 -4.21 24.70
C LYS A 401 -21.34 -3.24 23.67
N ARG A 402 -22.13 -2.20 23.32
CA ARG A 402 -21.60 -1.03 22.61
C ARG A 402 -20.55 -0.35 23.49
N PHE A 403 -19.54 0.24 22.86
CA PHE A 403 -18.43 0.89 23.56
C PHE A 403 -18.06 2.24 22.96
N VAL A 404 -18.75 2.69 21.90
CA VAL A 404 -18.37 3.91 21.17
C VAL A 404 -19.54 4.45 20.33
N ASN A 405 -19.45 5.71 19.93
CA ASN A 405 -20.23 6.29 18.83
C ASN A 405 -19.68 5.79 17.49
N GLU A 406 -20.43 5.00 16.77
CA GLU A 406 -20.04 4.39 15.49
C GLU A 406 -19.82 5.41 14.36
N LYS A 407 -20.30 6.65 14.54
CA LYS A 407 -20.12 7.75 13.58
C LYS A 407 -19.01 8.71 13.99
N ALA A 408 -18.28 8.40 15.05
CA ALA A 408 -17.10 9.16 15.44
C ALA A 408 -15.94 8.96 14.42
N SER A 409 -14.88 9.76 14.52
CA SER A 409 -13.70 9.61 13.71
C SER A 409 -13.01 8.26 13.98
N ASN A 410 -12.21 7.78 13.02
CA ASN A 410 -11.48 6.51 13.17
C ASN A 410 -10.68 6.44 14.49
N ARG A 411 -10.08 7.55 14.92
CA ARG A 411 -9.33 7.64 16.17
C ARG A 411 -10.23 7.43 17.38
N HIS A 412 -11.35 8.14 17.42
CA HIS A 412 -12.30 8.03 18.53
C HIS A 412 -13.00 6.66 18.61
N ILE A 413 -12.98 5.88 17.52
CA ILE A 413 -13.41 4.48 17.54
C ILE A 413 -12.27 3.55 17.96
N LEU A 414 -11.05 3.82 17.49
CA LEU A 414 -9.88 2.97 17.74
C LEU A 414 -9.49 2.94 19.23
N ASP A 415 -9.42 4.10 19.88
CA ASP A 415 -8.97 4.18 21.26
C ASP A 415 -9.86 3.38 22.23
N PRO A 416 -11.23 3.51 22.21
CA PRO A 416 -12.08 2.63 22.98
C PRO A 416 -11.99 1.14 22.59
N MET A 417 -11.77 0.84 21.29
CA MET A 417 -11.58 -0.55 20.84
C MET A 417 -10.35 -1.18 21.48
N LEU A 418 -9.24 -0.44 21.54
CA LEU A 418 -8.00 -0.90 22.18
C LEU A 418 -8.15 -1.06 23.69
N GLN A 419 -8.87 -0.15 24.35
CA GLN A 419 -9.02 -0.11 25.80
C GLN A 419 -10.08 -1.08 26.32
N ASN A 420 -11.24 -1.16 25.64
CA ASN A 420 -12.44 -1.82 26.16
C ASN A 420 -12.78 -3.11 25.45
N ALA A 421 -12.06 -3.48 24.40
CA ALA A 421 -12.40 -4.61 23.54
C ALA A 421 -11.18 -5.46 23.13
N ASN A 422 -10.07 -5.39 23.83
CA ASN A 422 -8.83 -6.11 23.51
C ASN A 422 -8.40 -5.98 22.03
N GLY A 423 -8.67 -4.83 21.41
CA GLY A 423 -8.40 -4.60 20.01
C GLY A 423 -9.35 -5.33 19.05
N GLN A 424 -10.51 -5.79 19.51
CA GLN A 424 -11.52 -6.46 18.68
C GLN A 424 -12.87 -5.77 18.84
N GLY A 425 -13.55 -5.53 17.72
CA GLY A 425 -14.94 -5.09 17.68
C GLY A 425 -15.75 -5.98 16.75
N TYR A 426 -17.05 -5.91 16.87
CA TYR A 426 -17.96 -6.71 16.06
C TYR A 426 -19.08 -5.82 15.56
N VAL A 427 -19.20 -5.67 14.24
CA VAL A 427 -20.34 -4.96 13.62
C VAL A 427 -21.52 -5.92 13.65
N PHE A 428 -22.50 -5.61 14.50
CA PHE A 428 -23.77 -6.32 14.56
C PHE A 428 -24.79 -5.63 13.64
N MET A 429 -25.47 -6.40 12.82
CA MET A 429 -26.35 -5.92 11.75
C MET A 429 -27.61 -6.75 11.63
N ASP A 430 -28.74 -6.09 11.40
CA ASP A 430 -29.93 -6.72 10.81
C ASP A 430 -29.79 -6.83 9.27
N GLN A 431 -30.79 -7.39 8.61
CA GLN A 431 -30.76 -7.58 7.15
C GLN A 431 -30.52 -6.27 6.40
N LYS A 432 -31.18 -5.17 6.77
CA LYS A 432 -31.05 -3.89 6.08
C LYS A 432 -29.67 -3.26 6.27
N SER A 433 -29.12 -3.37 7.47
CA SER A 433 -27.77 -2.91 7.78
C SER A 433 -26.72 -3.73 7.04
N TRP A 434 -26.93 -5.06 6.93
CA TRP A 434 -26.11 -5.95 6.13
C TRP A 434 -26.13 -5.57 4.63
N GLU A 435 -27.27 -5.29 4.07
CA GLU A 435 -27.38 -4.81 2.67
C GLU A 435 -26.55 -3.55 2.43
N GLY A 436 -26.61 -2.61 3.38
CA GLY A 436 -25.78 -1.39 3.35
C GLY A 436 -24.28 -1.70 3.43
N PHE A 437 -23.89 -2.62 4.29
CA PHE A 437 -22.53 -3.10 4.45
C PHE A 437 -22.04 -3.82 3.19
N TYR A 438 -22.76 -4.82 2.73
CA TYR A 438 -22.44 -5.68 1.60
C TYR A 438 -22.27 -4.87 0.30
N LYS A 439 -23.19 -3.94 0.04
CA LYS A 439 -23.15 -3.06 -1.13
C LYS A 439 -21.82 -2.30 -1.26
N ARG A 440 -21.23 -1.88 -0.13
CA ARG A 440 -20.04 -1.04 -0.10
C ARG A 440 -18.72 -1.80 0.12
N LEU A 441 -18.75 -3.11 0.30
CA LEU A 441 -17.53 -3.92 0.45
C LEU A 441 -16.55 -3.78 -0.72
N PRO A 442 -16.99 -3.79 -2.00
CA PRO A 442 -16.07 -3.66 -3.13
C PRO A 442 -15.28 -2.34 -3.15
N GLU A 443 -15.82 -1.26 -2.56
CA GLU A 443 -15.13 0.03 -2.43
C GLU A 443 -13.84 -0.08 -1.59
N THR A 444 -13.71 -1.14 -0.79
CA THR A 444 -12.58 -1.40 0.10
C THR A 444 -11.72 -2.59 -0.35
N GLY A 445 -12.01 -3.15 -1.51
CA GLY A 445 -11.25 -4.26 -2.08
C GLY A 445 -11.66 -5.65 -1.56
N VAL A 446 -12.84 -5.78 -0.91
CA VAL A 446 -13.47 -7.06 -0.57
C VAL A 446 -14.57 -7.31 -1.59
N SER A 447 -14.40 -8.26 -2.50
CA SER A 447 -15.43 -8.58 -3.49
C SER A 447 -16.66 -9.20 -2.83
N HIS A 448 -17.81 -9.17 -3.52
CA HIS A 448 -19.00 -9.88 -3.07
C HIS A 448 -18.75 -11.40 -2.99
N GLU A 449 -18.01 -11.96 -3.95
CA GLU A 449 -17.60 -13.37 -3.93
C GLU A 449 -16.76 -13.72 -2.68
N ASP A 450 -15.80 -12.86 -2.31
CA ASP A 450 -15.03 -13.03 -1.06
C ASP A 450 -15.98 -13.03 0.16
N ALA A 451 -16.91 -12.06 0.22
CA ALA A 451 -17.84 -11.93 1.34
C ALA A 451 -18.78 -13.14 1.48
N ASP A 452 -19.29 -13.64 0.35
CA ASP A 452 -20.13 -14.84 0.32
C ASP A 452 -19.34 -16.09 0.77
N LYS A 453 -18.09 -16.21 0.33
CA LYS A 453 -17.17 -17.26 0.79
C LYS A 453 -16.92 -17.16 2.30
N TYR A 454 -16.69 -15.95 2.83
CA TYR A 454 -16.49 -15.76 4.28
C TYR A 454 -17.75 -16.10 5.08
N LEU A 455 -18.94 -15.72 4.61
CA LEU A 455 -20.21 -16.14 5.23
C LEU A 455 -20.41 -17.66 5.20
N ALA A 456 -20.04 -18.31 4.08
CA ALA A 456 -20.16 -19.77 3.97
C ALA A 456 -19.19 -20.52 4.92
N GLN A 457 -18.12 -19.88 5.38
CA GLN A 457 -17.21 -20.41 6.39
C GLN A 457 -17.84 -20.42 7.80
N ASP A 458 -18.89 -19.63 8.00
CA ASP A 458 -19.70 -19.56 9.22
C ASP A 458 -18.86 -19.43 10.51
N GLY A 459 -17.87 -18.52 10.49
CA GLY A 459 -16.99 -18.23 11.61
C GLY A 459 -15.93 -19.29 11.95
N LYS A 460 -15.81 -20.37 11.17
CA LYS A 460 -14.82 -21.45 11.43
C LYS A 460 -13.38 -21.02 11.16
N THR A 461 -13.19 -20.03 10.32
CA THR A 461 -11.88 -19.47 9.95
C THR A 461 -11.96 -17.96 9.81
N ALA A 462 -10.81 -17.27 9.90
CA ALA A 462 -10.74 -15.85 9.61
C ALA A 462 -10.91 -15.59 8.09
N PRO A 463 -11.53 -14.45 7.71
CA PRO A 463 -12.18 -13.48 8.59
C PRO A 463 -13.53 -13.98 9.12
N LEU A 464 -13.88 -13.56 10.34
CA LEU A 464 -15.16 -13.95 10.95
C LEU A 464 -16.32 -13.17 10.35
N PHE A 465 -17.13 -13.88 9.56
CA PHE A 465 -18.42 -13.45 9.03
C PHE A 465 -19.43 -14.51 9.40
N VAL A 466 -20.46 -14.16 10.16
CA VAL A 466 -21.51 -15.11 10.58
C VAL A 466 -22.89 -14.56 10.36
N LYS A 467 -23.84 -15.46 10.13
CA LYS A 467 -25.26 -15.20 9.97
C LYS A 467 -26.05 -16.10 10.91
N GLY A 468 -27.12 -15.58 11.50
CA GLY A 468 -28.04 -16.33 12.36
C GLY A 468 -29.47 -15.87 12.18
N ALA A 469 -30.42 -16.74 12.44
CA ALA A 469 -31.85 -16.39 12.40
C ALA A 469 -32.28 -15.56 13.62
N THR A 470 -31.57 -15.71 14.75
CA THR A 470 -31.82 -14.98 15.99
C THR A 470 -30.56 -14.28 16.50
N VAL A 471 -30.73 -13.32 17.41
CA VAL A 471 -29.61 -12.65 18.09
C VAL A 471 -28.75 -13.64 18.85
N GLU A 472 -29.38 -14.61 19.48
CA GLU A 472 -28.71 -15.67 20.24
C GLU A 472 -27.86 -16.58 19.35
N GLU A 473 -28.39 -16.98 18.18
CA GLU A 473 -27.67 -17.83 17.23
C GLU A 473 -26.44 -17.14 16.68
N VAL A 474 -26.60 -15.89 16.18
CA VAL A 474 -25.47 -15.16 15.58
C VAL A 474 -24.41 -14.80 16.62
N ALA A 475 -24.82 -14.47 17.85
CA ALA A 475 -23.91 -14.21 18.96
C ALA A 475 -23.10 -15.45 19.35
N ALA A 476 -23.75 -16.62 19.42
CA ALA A 476 -23.09 -17.89 19.73
C ALA A 476 -22.02 -18.23 18.66
N LYS A 477 -22.33 -18.04 17.37
CA LYS A 477 -21.39 -18.26 16.26
C LYS A 477 -20.19 -17.31 16.33
N ALA A 478 -20.40 -16.08 16.79
CA ALA A 478 -19.34 -15.07 16.96
C ALA A 478 -18.60 -15.18 18.32
N GLY A 479 -19.03 -16.05 19.23
CA GLY A 479 -18.48 -16.15 20.57
C GLY A 479 -18.82 -14.98 21.49
N ILE A 480 -19.88 -14.22 21.19
CA ILE A 480 -20.31 -13.01 21.90
C ILE A 480 -21.35 -13.37 22.95
N ASN A 481 -21.39 -12.66 24.08
CA ASN A 481 -22.42 -12.82 25.10
C ASN A 481 -23.82 -12.47 24.55
N ALA A 482 -24.62 -13.47 24.26
CA ALA A 482 -25.92 -13.33 23.61
C ALA A 482 -26.94 -12.56 24.46
N ALA A 483 -26.97 -12.77 25.77
CA ALA A 483 -27.91 -12.08 26.66
C ALA A 483 -27.60 -10.59 26.75
N ALA A 484 -26.31 -10.22 26.83
CA ALA A 484 -25.88 -8.83 26.85
C ALA A 484 -26.10 -8.18 25.47
N LEU A 485 -25.83 -8.88 24.37
CA LEU A 485 -26.11 -8.36 23.03
C LEU A 485 -27.59 -8.04 22.84
N LYS A 486 -28.49 -8.95 23.28
CA LYS A 486 -29.93 -8.71 23.21
C LYS A 486 -30.37 -7.50 24.04
N ALA A 487 -29.80 -7.31 25.23
CA ALA A 487 -30.05 -6.14 26.06
C ALA A 487 -29.51 -4.85 25.38
N THR A 488 -28.35 -4.93 24.74
CA THR A 488 -27.76 -3.82 23.97
C THR A 488 -28.64 -3.40 22.79
N VAL A 489 -29.17 -4.36 22.03
CA VAL A 489 -30.11 -4.09 20.92
C VAL A 489 -31.37 -3.39 21.45
N ALA A 490 -31.99 -3.90 22.52
CA ALA A 490 -33.18 -3.30 23.11
C ALA A 490 -32.90 -1.86 23.60
N ARG A 491 -31.74 -1.64 24.24
CA ARG A 491 -31.32 -0.32 24.72
C ARG A 491 -31.10 0.66 23.56
N TYR A 492 -30.39 0.25 22.48
CA TYR A 492 -30.16 1.05 21.30
C TYR A 492 -31.49 1.45 20.62
N ASN A 493 -32.42 0.50 20.46
CA ASN A 493 -33.75 0.76 19.91
C ASN A 493 -34.53 1.78 20.76
N GLY A 494 -34.34 1.76 22.08
CA GLY A 494 -34.86 2.78 22.98
C GLY A 494 -34.31 4.19 22.67
N PHE A 495 -33.03 4.29 22.36
CA PHE A 495 -32.42 5.58 21.97
C PHE A 495 -32.92 6.09 20.62
N VAL A 496 -33.14 5.19 19.66
CA VAL A 496 -33.72 5.54 18.36
C VAL A 496 -35.12 6.16 18.55
N LYS A 497 -35.97 5.51 19.39
CA LYS A 497 -37.31 6.03 19.74
C LYS A 497 -37.24 7.40 20.46
N ALA A 498 -36.31 7.51 21.40
CA ALA A 498 -36.10 8.74 22.17
C ALA A 498 -35.41 9.86 21.33
N LYS A 499 -34.92 9.55 20.13
CA LYS A 499 -34.09 10.44 19.28
C LYS A 499 -32.88 10.99 20.05
N LYS A 500 -32.29 10.20 20.93
CA LYS A 500 -31.12 10.57 21.73
C LYS A 500 -30.36 9.32 22.15
N ASP A 501 -29.10 9.22 21.75
CA ASP A 501 -28.15 8.23 22.27
C ASP A 501 -27.54 8.74 23.58
N ALA A 502 -28.03 8.24 24.70
CA ALA A 502 -27.57 8.66 26.02
C ALA A 502 -26.24 8.01 26.44
N ASP A 503 -25.74 7.00 25.69
CA ASP A 503 -24.51 6.30 26.02
C ASP A 503 -23.29 6.91 25.33
N PHE A 504 -23.41 7.28 24.03
CA PHE A 504 -22.25 7.67 23.20
C PHE A 504 -22.51 8.87 22.30
N ASP A 505 -23.63 9.56 22.45
CA ASP A 505 -24.00 10.77 21.68
C ASP A 505 -23.93 10.57 20.14
N ARG A 506 -24.35 9.38 19.64
CA ARG A 506 -24.49 9.18 18.19
C ARG A 506 -25.52 10.18 17.65
N PRO A 507 -25.15 11.02 16.63
CA PRO A 507 -26.07 12.04 16.14
C PRO A 507 -27.37 11.47 15.56
N VAL A 508 -28.51 12.10 15.86
CA VAL A 508 -29.85 11.62 15.50
C VAL A 508 -30.02 11.34 14.01
N GLN A 509 -29.40 12.14 13.14
CA GLN A 509 -29.43 11.94 11.69
C GLN A 509 -28.85 10.59 11.25
N TYR A 510 -28.08 9.91 12.10
CA TYR A 510 -27.52 8.58 11.87
C TYR A 510 -28.22 7.45 12.66
N MET A 511 -29.27 7.77 13.37
CA MET A 511 -30.15 6.82 14.07
C MET A 511 -31.48 6.69 13.33
N LYS A 512 -31.43 6.27 12.05
CA LYS A 512 -32.55 6.34 11.11
C LYS A 512 -33.61 5.27 11.34
N ALA A 513 -33.24 4.13 11.93
CA ALA A 513 -34.13 3.00 12.14
C ALA A 513 -33.73 2.22 13.39
N GLU A 514 -34.70 1.54 14.00
CA GLU A 514 -34.47 0.50 14.98
C GLU A 514 -33.83 -0.72 14.31
N ILE A 515 -33.03 -1.46 15.06
CA ILE A 515 -32.59 -2.80 14.66
C ILE A 515 -33.84 -3.68 14.63
N SER A 516 -34.05 -4.40 13.53
CA SER A 516 -35.23 -5.26 13.35
C SER A 516 -35.40 -6.25 14.50
N ALA A 517 -36.64 -6.51 14.90
CA ALA A 517 -36.98 -7.57 15.86
C ALA A 517 -36.88 -8.96 15.20
N GLU A 518 -36.92 -9.03 13.89
CA GLU A 518 -36.85 -10.27 13.10
C GLU A 518 -35.53 -10.35 12.34
N GLY A 519 -34.90 -11.52 12.38
CA GLY A 519 -33.68 -11.80 11.63
C GLY A 519 -33.91 -11.91 10.10
N PRO A 520 -32.88 -12.25 9.35
CA PRO A 520 -31.57 -12.70 9.83
C PRO A 520 -30.70 -11.57 10.36
N TYR A 521 -29.77 -11.94 11.24
CA TYR A 521 -28.74 -11.05 11.77
C TYR A 521 -27.37 -11.48 11.31
N TYR A 522 -26.43 -10.51 11.28
CA TYR A 522 -25.06 -10.72 10.82
C TYR A 522 -24.07 -10.11 11.82
N ILE A 523 -22.92 -10.75 11.95
CA ILE A 523 -21.79 -10.21 12.70
C ILE A 523 -20.52 -10.32 11.85
N VAL A 524 -19.75 -9.23 11.81
CA VAL A 524 -18.44 -9.17 11.17
C VAL A 524 -17.43 -8.63 12.18
N GLU A 525 -16.38 -9.41 12.44
CA GLU A 525 -15.28 -9.02 13.32
C GLU A 525 -14.52 -7.83 12.71
N GLN A 526 -14.09 -6.92 13.56
CA GLN A 526 -13.24 -5.77 13.22
C GLN A 526 -12.00 -5.79 14.08
N ARG A 527 -10.84 -5.64 13.45
CA ARG A 527 -9.55 -5.56 14.13
C ARG A 527 -8.78 -4.32 13.70
N PRO A 528 -7.91 -3.77 14.56
CA PRO A 528 -7.01 -2.70 14.17
C PRO A 528 -6.13 -3.11 12.99
N ARG A 529 -5.98 -2.20 12.05
CA ARG A 529 -5.11 -2.34 10.88
C ARG A 529 -4.26 -1.11 10.65
N PHE A 530 -3.10 -1.25 10.04
CA PHE A 530 -2.26 -0.13 9.66
C PHE A 530 -1.66 -0.33 8.25
N ALA A 531 -1.31 0.76 7.58
CA ALA A 531 -0.68 0.74 6.27
C ALA A 531 0.63 1.53 6.23
N THR A 532 0.70 2.61 7.00
CA THR A 532 1.79 3.58 7.00
C THR A 532 2.51 3.54 8.33
N THR A 533 3.83 3.43 8.30
CA THR A 533 4.68 3.57 9.49
C THR A 533 4.94 5.05 9.77
N MET A 534 4.97 5.42 11.07
CA MET A 534 5.22 6.81 11.49
C MET A 534 6.68 7.02 11.89
N GLY A 535 7.35 5.94 12.25
CA GLY A 535 8.78 5.95 12.56
C GLY A 535 9.66 5.91 11.32
N GLY A 536 10.91 6.29 11.49
CA GLY A 536 11.89 6.27 10.41
C GLY A 536 13.20 6.95 10.77
N LEU A 537 13.99 7.28 9.76
CA LEU A 537 15.29 7.92 9.89
C LEU A 537 15.16 9.35 10.40
N CYS A 538 16.11 9.76 11.26
CA CYS A 538 16.29 11.16 11.62
C CYS A 538 17.09 11.88 10.53
N THR A 539 16.70 13.13 10.24
CA THR A 539 17.39 14.00 9.27
C THR A 539 17.56 15.40 9.84
N ASN A 540 18.47 16.19 9.27
CA ASN A 540 18.51 17.63 9.49
C ASN A 540 17.44 18.38 8.64
N ASP A 541 17.44 19.71 8.66
CA ASP A 541 16.48 20.56 7.91
C ASP A 541 16.66 20.52 6.40
N LYS A 542 17.81 20.02 5.92
CA LYS A 542 18.10 19.79 4.49
C LYS A 542 17.87 18.32 4.08
N LEU A 543 17.22 17.54 4.95
CA LEU A 543 16.94 16.12 4.74
C LEU A 543 18.19 15.22 4.61
N ASN A 544 19.38 15.68 5.05
CA ASN A 544 20.52 14.78 5.25
C ASN A 544 20.27 13.84 6.42
N VAL A 545 20.61 12.57 6.26
CA VAL A 545 20.51 11.57 7.31
C VAL A 545 21.55 11.84 8.41
N VAL A 546 21.13 11.70 9.67
CA VAL A 546 21.99 11.88 10.84
C VAL A 546 22.26 10.56 11.55
N THR A 547 23.45 10.43 12.12
CA THR A 547 23.85 9.28 12.95
C THR A 547 23.26 9.39 14.37
N LYS A 548 23.42 8.32 15.16
CA LYS A 548 23.00 8.30 16.57
C LYS A 548 23.66 9.39 17.42
N ASP A 549 24.87 9.82 17.08
CA ASP A 549 25.63 10.92 17.71
C ASP A 549 25.32 12.28 17.10
N GLY A 550 24.32 12.40 16.24
CA GLY A 550 23.87 13.67 15.64
C GLY A 550 24.76 14.20 14.52
N LYS A 551 25.74 13.43 14.03
CA LYS A 551 26.58 13.81 12.88
C LYS A 551 25.85 13.49 11.58
N LEU A 552 26.13 14.26 10.53
CA LEU A 552 25.62 13.96 9.19
C LEU A 552 26.32 12.71 8.61
N ILE A 553 25.57 11.90 7.87
CA ILE A 553 26.14 10.93 6.94
C ILE A 553 26.33 11.66 5.60
N PRO A 554 27.57 12.05 5.22
CA PRO A 554 27.77 12.87 4.04
C PRO A 554 27.30 12.16 2.77
N GLY A 555 26.65 12.89 1.87
CA GLY A 555 26.16 12.35 0.60
C GLY A 555 24.86 11.54 0.71
N LEU A 556 24.31 11.32 1.93
CA LEU A 556 23.08 10.57 2.15
C LEU A 556 21.92 11.46 2.58
N TYR A 557 20.79 11.34 1.87
CA TYR A 557 19.54 12.05 2.12
C TYR A 557 18.38 11.07 2.24
N ALA A 558 17.30 11.49 2.89
CA ALA A 558 16.07 10.70 2.99
C ALA A 558 14.84 11.59 2.86
N ALA A 559 13.77 11.06 2.23
CA ALA A 559 12.50 11.76 2.08
C ALA A 559 11.29 10.81 2.10
N GLY A 560 10.11 11.37 2.33
CA GLY A 560 8.86 10.63 2.39
C GLY A 560 8.67 9.86 3.70
N GLU A 561 7.91 8.78 3.66
CA GLU A 561 7.59 7.93 4.81
C GLU A 561 8.83 7.34 5.51
N LEU A 562 9.97 7.27 4.82
CA LEU A 562 11.24 6.83 5.39
C LEU A 562 11.76 7.75 6.52
N VAL A 563 11.34 9.02 6.52
CA VAL A 563 11.72 10.02 7.55
C VAL A 563 10.73 9.96 8.70
N GLY A 564 11.22 9.58 9.88
CA GLY A 564 10.42 9.52 11.11
C GLY A 564 10.16 10.87 11.75
N GLY A 565 9.16 10.92 12.62
CA GLY A 565 8.88 12.09 13.47
C GLY A 565 8.02 13.18 12.82
N VAL A 566 7.71 13.10 11.53
CA VAL A 566 6.91 14.14 10.86
C VAL A 566 5.49 14.20 11.39
N MET A 567 4.87 13.04 11.55
CA MET A 567 3.45 12.90 11.88
C MET A 567 3.18 12.58 13.36
N GLY A 568 4.21 12.46 14.19
CA GLY A 568 4.06 11.96 15.56
C GLY A 568 3.67 10.47 15.55
N ASP A 569 2.68 10.07 16.34
CA ASP A 569 2.18 8.70 16.41
C ASP A 569 0.97 8.45 15.50
N ASP A 570 0.36 9.52 14.97
CA ASP A 570 -0.77 9.45 14.05
C ASP A 570 -0.72 10.58 13.01
N SER A 571 -1.14 10.30 11.78
CA SER A 571 -1.19 11.29 10.71
C SER A 571 -2.62 11.69 10.39
N PRO A 572 -2.92 12.97 10.27
CA PRO A 572 -4.22 13.40 9.77
C PRO A 572 -4.39 13.04 8.28
N ALA A 573 -5.64 12.99 7.81
CA ALA A 573 -5.97 12.62 6.44
C ALA A 573 -5.28 13.54 5.41
N GLY A 574 -4.77 12.98 4.31
CA GLY A 574 -4.09 13.71 3.23
C GLY A 574 -2.65 14.15 3.51
N ALA A 575 -2.18 14.06 4.76
CA ALA A 575 -0.87 14.55 5.19
C ALA A 575 0.31 13.76 4.61
N ASN A 576 0.23 12.43 4.61
CA ASN A 576 1.35 11.56 4.17
C ASN A 576 1.71 11.76 2.69
N VAL A 577 0.73 11.96 1.82
CA VAL A 577 0.97 12.27 0.39
C VAL A 577 1.60 13.63 0.23
N GLY A 578 1.09 14.64 0.96
CA GLY A 578 1.65 15.98 0.96
C GLY A 578 3.10 16.03 1.43
N TRP A 579 3.39 15.33 2.54
CA TRP A 579 4.77 15.20 3.01
C TRP A 579 5.68 14.50 1.98
N ALA A 580 5.22 13.38 1.40
CA ALA A 580 6.02 12.64 0.42
C ALA A 580 6.40 13.53 -0.78
N LEU A 581 5.43 14.21 -1.38
CA LEU A 581 5.67 15.09 -2.53
C LEU A 581 6.54 16.30 -2.15
N THR A 582 6.30 16.90 -0.98
CA THR A 582 7.04 18.09 -0.50
C THR A 582 8.47 17.75 -0.15
N SER A 583 8.70 16.69 0.64
CA SER A 583 10.05 16.32 1.06
C SER A 583 10.91 15.85 -0.11
N GLY A 584 10.33 15.17 -1.11
CA GLY A 584 11.03 14.79 -2.34
C GLY A 584 11.52 16.02 -3.12
N ARG A 585 10.65 17.03 -3.30
CA ARG A 585 11.02 18.30 -3.95
C ARG A 585 12.12 19.04 -3.18
N VAL A 586 11.93 19.20 -1.86
CA VAL A 586 12.89 19.92 -0.99
C VAL A 586 14.25 19.21 -0.96
N ALA A 587 14.28 17.88 -0.88
CA ALA A 587 15.51 17.11 -0.91
C ALA A 587 16.27 17.31 -2.22
N ALA A 588 15.58 17.31 -3.36
CA ALA A 588 16.21 17.54 -4.66
C ALA A 588 16.81 18.97 -4.77
N ASP A 589 16.13 19.98 -4.21
CA ASP A 589 16.66 21.34 -4.15
C ASP A 589 17.92 21.41 -3.26
N ALA A 590 17.87 20.80 -2.07
CA ALA A 590 19.01 20.75 -1.16
C ALA A 590 20.22 19.99 -1.75
N ILE A 591 19.97 18.90 -2.47
CA ILE A 591 21.02 18.15 -3.18
C ILE A 591 21.64 19.01 -4.28
N LYS A 592 20.83 19.73 -5.08
CA LYS A 592 21.35 20.63 -6.10
C LYS A 592 22.31 21.65 -5.53
N GLU A 593 21.97 22.27 -4.39
CA GLU A 593 22.86 23.21 -3.70
C GLU A 593 24.18 22.56 -3.23
N ALA A 594 24.09 21.30 -2.78
CA ALA A 594 25.25 20.57 -2.25
C ALA A 594 26.21 20.07 -3.34
N VAL A 595 25.68 19.66 -4.51
CA VAL A 595 26.51 19.12 -5.61
C VAL A 595 27.04 20.20 -6.53
N ALA A 596 26.55 21.44 -6.43
CA ALA A 596 27.06 22.59 -7.18
C ALA A 596 28.32 23.23 -6.54
N LYS A 597 28.60 22.87 -5.29
CA LYS A 597 29.80 23.26 -4.54
C LYS A 597 30.94 22.26 -4.75
#